data_d4f31af3682db985d3f72137c9f7cbd7
#
_entry.id   d4f31af3682db985d3f72137c9f7cbd7
#
_cell.length_a   1.000
_cell.length_b   1.000
_cell.length_c   1.000
_cell.angle_alpha   90.00
_cell.angle_beta   90.00
_cell.angle_gamma   90.00
#
_symmetry.space_group_name_H-M   'P 1'
#
loop_
_entity.id
_entity.type
_entity.pdbx_description
1 polymer ?
#
loop_
_entity_poly.entity_id
_entity_poly.type
_entity_poly.pdbx_seq_one_letter_code
_entity_poly.pdbx_strand_id
1 'polypeptide(L)'
;MSTTIGNLVDRVYREYLEPMEDIVSYTILSSGIDASETSVGFNGDLLSVEEEDALDTGTIIEIGQELMICTELNAVTNSITVTRGVRGTTASEHLAGAVIKITPPFPRINVFNAVKDQIENLYPTLYAVETQTIASATGYVALTGDDDNRIVAPLAAVSQYQTLADGSETSVQFRGVAMELIDVPTSVTASGKVVQFTGVTNGVNVHCTFKKKFGEVTNEASTLADIGLETEYEAIIMAGVAAQMIAGKDIPTYTADYISEQMQVQNYPINSSSNIRNSLLQYQQVLINQARKDLRARYPEPVSLNSVVYPSA
;
A
#
# COMPACT_ATOMS: atom_id res chain seq x y z
N MET A 1 6.98 15.98 -1.91
CA MET A 1 7.67 14.87 -1.21
C MET A 1 6.85 13.64 -1.48
N SER A 2 7.48 12.52 -1.83
CA SER A 2 6.76 11.27 -2.05
C SER A 2 6.29 10.72 -0.69
N THR A 3 5.02 10.33 -0.58
CA THR A 3 4.48 9.73 0.63
C THR A 3 5.04 8.32 0.78
N THR A 4 5.56 7.98 1.96
CA THR A 4 6.01 6.61 2.27
C THR A 4 4.86 5.78 2.86
N ILE A 5 5.01 4.46 2.82
CA ILE A 5 4.07 3.54 3.48
C ILE A 5 4.01 3.82 5.00
N GLY A 6 5.15 4.14 5.63
CA GLY A 6 5.18 4.54 7.04
C GLY A 6 4.32 5.76 7.34
N ASN A 7 4.40 6.79 6.48
CA ASN A 7 3.54 7.97 6.60
C ASN A 7 2.04 7.62 6.44
N LEU A 8 1.73 6.66 5.56
CA LEU A 8 0.35 6.20 5.38
C LEU A 8 -0.14 5.45 6.64
N VAL A 9 0.69 4.59 7.22
CA VAL A 9 0.41 3.92 8.51
C VAL A 9 0.18 4.95 9.61
N ASP A 10 1.05 5.97 9.75
CA ASP A 10 0.89 7.03 10.75
C ASP A 10 -0.41 7.82 10.56
N ARG A 11 -0.82 8.05 9.32
CA ARG A 11 -2.09 8.71 9.04
C ARG A 11 -3.29 7.85 9.42
N VAL A 12 -3.25 6.54 9.16
CA VAL A 12 -4.31 5.62 9.61
C VAL A 12 -4.46 5.69 11.13
N TYR A 13 -3.35 5.68 11.87
CA TYR A 13 -3.40 5.86 13.32
C TYR A 13 -4.06 7.17 13.69
N ARG A 14 -3.51 8.29 13.24
CA ARG A 14 -3.98 9.63 13.62
C ARG A 14 -5.44 9.90 13.23
N GLU A 15 -5.85 9.45 12.04
CA GLU A 15 -7.17 9.78 11.50
C GLU A 15 -8.27 8.81 11.95
N TYR A 16 -7.93 7.55 12.30
CA TYR A 16 -8.94 6.51 12.55
C TYR A 16 -8.73 5.72 13.84
N LEU A 17 -7.49 5.45 14.27
CA LEU A 17 -7.20 4.53 15.36
C LEU A 17 -6.80 5.23 16.67
N GLU A 18 -6.12 6.36 16.59
CA GLU A 18 -5.64 7.13 17.76
C GLU A 18 -6.75 7.48 18.79
N PRO A 19 -7.97 7.87 18.36
CA PRO A 19 -9.04 8.10 19.32
C PRO A 19 -9.41 6.89 20.19
N MET A 20 -8.94 5.69 19.80
CA MET A 20 -9.12 4.44 20.54
C MET A 20 -7.89 4.07 21.39
N GLU A 21 -6.76 4.76 21.19
CA GLU A 21 -5.52 4.52 21.92
C GLU A 21 -5.45 5.26 23.27
N ASP A 22 -6.40 6.13 23.60
CA ASP A 22 -6.46 6.85 24.90
C ASP A 22 -6.46 5.92 26.12
N ILE A 23 -6.64 4.61 25.89
CA ILE A 23 -6.63 3.57 26.93
C ILE A 23 -5.28 2.83 26.97
N VAL A 24 -4.33 3.15 26.08
CA VAL A 24 -3.05 2.45 26.01
C VAL A 24 -2.06 3.06 26.99
N SER A 25 -1.61 2.25 27.93
CA SER A 25 -0.50 2.60 28.81
C SER A 25 0.80 2.63 27.98
N TYR A 26 1.57 3.70 28.09
CA TYR A 26 2.87 3.82 27.43
C TYR A 26 3.94 4.29 28.40
N THR A 27 5.16 3.90 28.11
CA THR A 27 6.37 4.35 28.80
C THR A 27 7.49 4.62 27.80
N ILE A 28 8.65 4.98 28.30
CA ILE A 28 9.80 5.35 27.48
C ILE A 28 10.97 4.45 27.83
N LEU A 29 11.65 3.94 26.81
CA LEU A 29 12.87 3.17 26.93
C LEU A 29 13.97 4.00 27.62
N SER A 30 14.50 3.51 28.74
CA SER A 30 15.50 4.24 29.56
C SER A 30 16.88 4.27 28.92
N SER A 31 17.27 3.17 28.26
CA SER A 31 18.53 3.02 27.55
C SER A 31 18.30 2.33 26.21
N GLY A 32 19.11 2.63 25.20
CA GLY A 32 19.04 1.91 23.93
C GLY A 32 19.30 0.43 24.12
N ILE A 33 18.62 -0.40 23.32
CA ILE A 33 18.80 -1.85 23.27
C ILE A 33 19.16 -2.28 21.86
N ASP A 34 20.05 -3.24 21.72
CA ASP A 34 20.37 -3.85 20.43
C ASP A 34 19.39 -4.97 20.06
N ALA A 35 19.53 -5.56 18.87
CA ALA A 35 18.63 -6.62 18.40
C ALA A 35 18.71 -7.94 19.20
N SER A 36 19.75 -8.13 20.02
CA SER A 36 19.99 -9.36 20.79
C SER A 36 19.66 -9.21 22.29
N GLU A 37 19.59 -7.97 22.78
CA GLU A 37 19.35 -7.68 24.18
C GLU A 37 17.91 -8.00 24.57
N THR A 38 17.74 -8.75 25.66
CA THR A 38 16.43 -9.19 26.18
C THR A 38 15.98 -8.42 27.41
N SER A 39 16.83 -7.58 27.98
CA SER A 39 16.49 -6.75 29.14
C SER A 39 16.09 -5.36 28.67
N VAL A 40 14.87 -4.96 28.93
CA VAL A 40 14.29 -3.67 28.54
C VAL A 40 14.05 -2.83 29.77
N GLY A 41 14.85 -1.79 29.95
CA GLY A 41 14.68 -0.81 31.02
C GLY A 41 13.75 0.33 30.59
N PHE A 42 12.96 0.87 31.50
CA PHE A 42 12.02 1.96 31.20
C PHE A 42 12.04 3.06 32.26
N ASN A 43 11.64 4.26 31.79
CA ASN A 43 11.48 5.42 32.64
C ASN A 43 10.04 5.47 33.14
N GLY A 44 9.88 5.56 34.46
CA GLY A 44 8.57 5.62 35.09
C GLY A 44 8.33 4.42 36.01
N ASP A 45 7.35 4.53 36.85
CA ASP A 45 7.05 3.59 37.93
C ASP A 45 5.85 2.69 37.58
N LEU A 46 5.90 2.09 36.38
CA LEU A 46 4.84 1.22 35.89
C LEU A 46 4.66 -0.07 36.65
N LEU A 47 5.67 -0.45 37.45
CA LEU A 47 5.59 -1.64 38.32
C LEU A 47 4.85 -1.37 39.62
N SER A 48 4.53 -0.11 39.93
CA SER A 48 3.85 0.31 41.16
C SER A 48 2.38 0.66 40.98
N VAL A 49 1.86 0.58 39.75
CA VAL A 49 0.47 0.97 39.49
C VAL A 49 -0.46 -0.16 39.82
N GLU A 50 -1.35 0.07 40.77
CA GLU A 50 -2.42 -0.85 41.23
C GLU A 50 -3.57 -0.93 40.19
N GLU A 51 -3.35 -0.56 38.93
CA GLU A 51 -4.38 -0.52 37.88
C GLU A 51 -4.29 -1.76 36.99
N GLU A 52 -5.42 -2.13 36.38
CA GLU A 52 -5.62 -3.31 35.53
C GLU A 52 -4.65 -3.42 34.32
N ASP A 53 -3.86 -2.38 34.05
CA ASP A 53 -2.91 -2.28 32.93
C ASP A 53 -1.44 -2.51 33.35
N ALA A 54 -1.20 -3.08 34.52
CA ALA A 54 0.15 -3.36 35.01
C ALA A 54 0.88 -4.31 34.02
N LEU A 55 2.16 -4.03 33.79
CA LEU A 55 3.04 -4.99 33.12
C LEU A 55 3.09 -6.28 33.92
N ASP A 56 2.71 -7.38 33.29
CA ASP A 56 2.81 -8.72 33.90
C ASP A 56 3.48 -9.69 32.92
N THR A 57 3.84 -10.86 33.43
CA THR A 57 4.35 -11.96 32.59
C THR A 57 3.30 -12.35 31.57
N GLY A 58 3.70 -12.35 30.30
CA GLY A 58 2.79 -12.59 29.18
C GLY A 58 2.26 -11.31 28.50
N THR A 59 2.47 -10.13 29.12
CA THR A 59 2.09 -8.85 28.52
C THR A 59 2.87 -8.62 27.22
N ILE A 60 2.16 -8.16 26.20
CA ILE A 60 2.77 -7.78 24.92
C ILE A 60 3.11 -6.30 24.98
N ILE A 61 4.34 -5.98 24.61
CA ILE A 61 4.79 -4.60 24.41
C ILE A 61 5.19 -4.38 22.96
N GLU A 62 5.07 -3.14 22.52
CA GLU A 62 5.46 -2.70 21.18
C GLU A 62 6.48 -1.57 21.29
N ILE A 63 7.59 -1.71 20.56
CA ILE A 63 8.56 -0.63 20.33
C ILE A 63 8.77 -0.50 18.82
N GLY A 64 8.31 0.60 18.22
CA GLY A 64 8.32 0.78 16.78
C GLY A 64 7.48 -0.27 16.07
N GLN A 65 8.11 -1.14 15.28
CA GLN A 65 7.44 -2.25 14.58
C GLN A 65 7.61 -3.60 15.28
N GLU A 66 8.40 -3.66 16.34
CA GLU A 66 8.68 -4.90 17.03
C GLU A 66 7.70 -5.15 18.16
N LEU A 67 7.18 -6.39 18.20
CA LEU A 67 6.41 -6.91 19.33
C LEU A 67 7.30 -7.82 20.17
N MET A 68 7.17 -7.68 21.48
CA MET A 68 7.88 -8.45 22.47
C MET A 68 6.89 -8.97 23.51
N ILE A 69 7.20 -10.12 24.13
CA ILE A 69 6.42 -10.66 25.27
C ILE A 69 7.26 -10.53 26.51
N CYS A 70 6.70 -9.91 27.55
CA CYS A 70 7.28 -9.88 28.89
C CYS A 70 7.33 -11.28 29.46
N THR A 71 8.51 -11.75 29.89
CA THR A 71 8.72 -13.06 30.54
C THR A 71 9.01 -12.95 32.00
N GLU A 72 9.59 -11.82 32.44
CA GLU A 72 9.93 -11.57 33.82
C GLU A 72 9.94 -10.08 34.12
N LEU A 73 9.50 -9.70 35.32
CA LEU A 73 9.55 -8.32 35.80
C LEU A 73 10.59 -8.18 36.88
N ASN A 74 11.38 -7.11 36.82
CA ASN A 74 12.32 -6.76 37.89
C ASN A 74 12.02 -5.35 38.42
N ALA A 75 11.27 -5.30 39.51
CA ALA A 75 10.90 -4.04 40.14
C ALA A 75 12.11 -3.27 40.71
N VAL A 76 13.18 -3.96 41.08
CA VAL A 76 14.37 -3.35 41.69
C VAL A 76 15.16 -2.54 40.64
N THR A 77 15.26 -3.06 39.44
CA THR A 77 15.99 -2.41 38.32
C THR A 77 15.10 -1.64 37.37
N ASN A 78 13.81 -1.62 37.63
CA ASN A 78 12.79 -1.03 36.77
C ASN A 78 12.95 -1.50 35.30
N SER A 79 13.04 -2.81 35.11
CA SER A 79 13.25 -3.45 33.83
C SER A 79 12.43 -4.73 33.69
N ILE A 80 12.21 -5.13 32.47
CA ILE A 80 11.57 -6.40 32.11
C ILE A 80 12.51 -7.26 31.27
N THR A 81 12.40 -8.57 31.43
CA THR A 81 12.98 -9.52 30.49
C THR A 81 11.94 -9.87 29.43
N VAL A 82 12.32 -9.87 28.17
CA VAL A 82 11.38 -10.07 27.06
C VAL A 82 11.87 -11.16 26.10
N THR A 83 10.89 -11.81 25.47
CA THR A 83 11.12 -12.57 24.23
C THR A 83 10.89 -11.61 23.06
N ARG A 84 11.93 -11.43 22.24
CA ARG A 84 11.97 -10.50 21.12
C ARG A 84 11.32 -11.08 19.85
N GLY A 85 10.89 -10.20 18.95
CA GLY A 85 10.47 -10.58 17.59
C GLY A 85 9.26 -11.52 17.54
N VAL A 86 8.29 -11.38 18.45
CA VAL A 86 7.11 -12.25 18.49
C VAL A 86 6.08 -11.90 17.42
N ARG A 87 5.14 -12.81 17.17
CA ARG A 87 4.04 -12.65 16.19
C ARG A 87 4.48 -12.24 14.80
N GLY A 88 5.65 -12.72 14.36
CA GLY A 88 6.15 -12.45 13.01
C GLY A 88 6.89 -11.12 12.83
N THR A 89 7.14 -10.39 13.93
CA THR A 89 8.03 -9.23 13.90
C THR A 89 9.50 -9.64 13.98
N THR A 90 10.40 -8.73 13.63
CA THR A 90 11.85 -8.96 13.69
C THR A 90 12.45 -8.12 14.80
N ALA A 91 13.32 -8.72 15.60
CA ALA A 91 14.09 -7.99 16.60
C ALA A 91 14.99 -6.95 15.95
N SER A 92 14.94 -5.72 16.44
CA SER A 92 15.68 -4.57 15.90
C SER A 92 16.31 -3.74 17.00
N GLU A 93 17.26 -2.88 16.64
CA GLU A 93 17.81 -1.90 17.55
C GLU A 93 16.78 -0.82 17.87
N HIS A 94 16.70 -0.42 19.14
CA HIS A 94 15.85 0.70 19.59
C HIS A 94 16.68 1.68 20.41
N LEU A 95 16.54 2.95 20.09
CA LEU A 95 17.25 4.03 20.77
C LEU A 95 16.62 4.37 22.13
N ALA A 96 17.42 4.86 23.06
CA ALA A 96 16.92 5.43 24.30
C ALA A 96 15.88 6.54 23.98
N GLY A 97 14.81 6.57 24.77
CA GLY A 97 13.70 7.51 24.54
C GLY A 97 12.63 6.98 23.58
N ALA A 98 12.79 5.78 23.01
CA ALA A 98 11.74 5.16 22.20
C ALA A 98 10.49 4.90 23.04
N VAL A 99 9.31 5.12 22.45
CA VAL A 99 8.04 4.87 23.13
C VAL A 99 7.77 3.36 23.17
N ILE A 100 7.43 2.87 24.35
CA ILE A 100 6.99 1.51 24.61
C ILE A 100 5.47 1.56 24.81
N LYS A 101 4.71 0.92 23.95
CA LYS A 101 3.27 0.74 24.12
C LYS A 101 3.00 -0.60 24.83
N ILE A 102 2.12 -0.57 25.81
CA ILE A 102 1.76 -1.77 26.61
C ILE A 102 0.41 -2.27 26.09
N THR A 103 0.35 -3.52 25.70
CA THR A 103 -0.86 -4.17 25.16
C THR A 103 -1.56 -3.33 24.07
N PRO A 104 -0.85 -2.92 23.01
CA PRO A 104 -1.45 -2.03 22.00
C PRO A 104 -2.68 -2.72 21.36
N PRO A 105 -3.84 -2.05 21.31
CA PRO A 105 -5.04 -2.59 20.67
C PRO A 105 -4.86 -2.78 19.17
N PHE A 106 -4.01 -1.97 18.56
CA PHE A 106 -3.65 -1.99 17.14
C PHE A 106 -2.13 -2.02 16.99
N PRO A 107 -1.48 -3.19 17.07
CA PRO A 107 -0.05 -3.28 16.83
C PRO A 107 0.35 -2.73 15.45
N ARG A 108 1.43 -1.92 15.40
CA ARG A 108 1.88 -1.26 14.17
C ARG A 108 2.11 -2.23 13.01
N ILE A 109 2.68 -3.40 13.31
CA ILE A 109 2.89 -4.44 12.30
C ILE A 109 1.58 -4.94 11.68
N ASN A 110 0.49 -5.01 12.47
CA ASN A 110 -0.81 -5.43 11.96
C ASN A 110 -1.41 -4.37 11.04
N VAL A 111 -1.25 -3.08 11.39
CA VAL A 111 -1.69 -1.97 10.54
C VAL A 111 -0.88 -1.93 9.24
N PHE A 112 0.44 -2.13 9.31
CA PHE A 112 1.31 -2.24 8.14
C PHE A 112 0.89 -3.40 7.21
N ASN A 113 0.65 -4.58 7.77
CA ASN A 113 0.17 -5.73 6.99
C ASN A 113 -1.21 -5.47 6.38
N ALA A 114 -2.12 -4.81 7.11
CA ALA A 114 -3.41 -4.42 6.55
C ALA A 114 -3.28 -3.41 5.40
N VAL A 115 -2.32 -2.48 5.46
CA VAL A 115 -2.00 -1.58 4.33
C VAL A 115 -1.53 -2.38 3.13
N LYS A 116 -0.62 -3.34 3.32
CA LYS A 116 -0.14 -4.24 2.26
C LYS A 116 -1.29 -5.00 1.61
N ASP A 117 -2.13 -5.65 2.41
CA ASP A 117 -3.30 -6.40 1.94
C ASP A 117 -4.27 -5.51 1.15
N GLN A 118 -4.52 -4.29 1.62
CA GLN A 118 -5.40 -3.36 0.91
C GLN A 118 -4.83 -2.96 -0.45
N ILE A 119 -3.53 -2.68 -0.56
CA ILE A 119 -2.87 -2.35 -1.83
C ILE A 119 -2.97 -3.53 -2.81
N GLU A 120 -2.68 -4.75 -2.36
CA GLU A 120 -2.78 -5.95 -3.19
C GLU A 120 -4.21 -6.18 -3.69
N ASN A 121 -5.21 -5.93 -2.85
CA ASN A 121 -6.63 -6.10 -3.17
C ASN A 121 -7.22 -5.02 -4.10
N LEU A 122 -6.52 -3.91 -4.32
CA LEU A 122 -6.98 -2.91 -5.30
C LEU A 122 -7.00 -3.45 -6.73
N TYR A 123 -6.04 -4.32 -7.07
CA TYR A 123 -6.03 -4.99 -8.36
C TYR A 123 -7.09 -6.12 -8.39
N PRO A 124 -7.85 -6.33 -9.48
CA PRO A 124 -7.76 -5.71 -10.82
C PRO A 124 -8.61 -4.44 -11.00
N THR A 125 -9.32 -3.98 -9.96
CA THR A 125 -10.26 -2.85 -10.06
C THR A 125 -9.54 -1.53 -10.35
N LEU A 126 -8.44 -1.30 -9.65
CA LEU A 126 -7.49 -0.22 -9.87
C LEU A 126 -6.14 -0.85 -10.26
N TYR A 127 -5.33 -0.10 -10.98
CA TYR A 127 -4.05 -0.56 -11.48
C TYR A 127 -3.07 0.59 -11.65
N ALA A 128 -1.78 0.30 -11.61
CA ALA A 128 -0.75 1.24 -11.95
C ALA A 128 -0.66 1.41 -13.48
N VAL A 129 -0.28 2.60 -13.91
CA VAL A 129 -0.05 2.89 -15.32
C VAL A 129 1.43 3.19 -15.52
N GLU A 130 2.03 2.53 -16.48
CA GLU A 130 3.41 2.74 -16.86
C GLU A 130 3.51 3.15 -18.33
N THR A 131 4.33 4.17 -18.60
CA THR A 131 4.62 4.60 -19.95
C THR A 131 6.09 4.34 -20.26
N GLN A 132 6.34 3.57 -21.32
CA GLN A 132 7.67 3.24 -21.79
C GLN A 132 7.85 3.71 -23.23
N THR A 133 9.06 4.18 -23.58
CA THR A 133 9.43 4.48 -24.95
C THR A 133 10.29 3.35 -25.49
N ILE A 134 9.78 2.65 -26.49
CA ILE A 134 10.51 1.60 -27.20
C ILE A 134 11.16 2.22 -28.43
N ALA A 135 12.48 2.33 -28.39
CA ALA A 135 13.27 2.88 -29.47
C ALA A 135 13.40 1.86 -30.62
N SER A 136 13.35 2.36 -31.85
CA SER A 136 13.53 1.51 -33.05
C SER A 136 12.64 0.27 -33.06
N ALA A 137 11.36 0.44 -32.69
CA ALA A 137 10.41 -0.67 -32.60
C ALA A 137 10.38 -1.48 -33.89
N THR A 138 10.49 -2.80 -33.70
CA THR A 138 10.31 -3.81 -34.76
C THR A 138 9.05 -4.63 -34.42
N GLY A 139 8.69 -5.61 -35.25
CA GLY A 139 7.47 -6.40 -35.02
C GLY A 139 7.30 -6.96 -33.63
N TYR A 140 8.39 -7.45 -33.01
CA TYR A 140 8.38 -8.00 -31.64
C TYR A 140 9.50 -7.38 -30.83
N VAL A 141 9.18 -6.89 -29.63
CA VAL A 141 10.15 -6.28 -28.73
C VAL A 141 10.00 -6.89 -27.33
N ALA A 142 11.10 -7.40 -26.79
CA ALA A 142 11.16 -7.88 -25.43
C ALA A 142 11.14 -6.70 -24.44
N LEU A 143 10.30 -6.80 -23.41
CA LEU A 143 10.35 -5.89 -22.28
C LEU A 143 11.45 -6.39 -21.32
N THR A 144 12.35 -5.51 -20.93
CA THR A 144 13.56 -5.85 -20.17
C THR A 144 13.70 -5.11 -18.85
N GLY A 145 12.74 -4.28 -18.48
CA GLY A 145 12.71 -3.60 -17.19
C GLY A 145 12.49 -4.59 -16.04
N ASP A 146 13.08 -4.32 -14.90
CA ASP A 146 13.00 -5.18 -13.70
C ASP A 146 11.57 -5.43 -13.25
N ASP A 147 10.69 -4.47 -13.47
CA ASP A 147 9.28 -4.49 -13.07
C ASP A 147 8.31 -4.87 -14.20
N ASP A 148 8.79 -5.16 -15.39
CA ASP A 148 7.97 -5.46 -16.57
C ASP A 148 7.17 -6.75 -16.41
N ASN A 149 7.58 -7.65 -15.50
CA ASN A 149 6.81 -8.84 -15.12
C ASN A 149 5.44 -8.51 -14.53
N ARG A 150 5.25 -7.29 -13.99
CA ARG A 150 3.98 -6.81 -13.43
C ARG A 150 3.03 -6.23 -14.48
N ILE A 151 3.50 -6.03 -15.72
CA ILE A 151 2.67 -5.58 -16.85
C ILE A 151 1.64 -6.67 -17.19
N VAL A 152 0.39 -6.28 -17.32
CA VAL A 152 -0.75 -7.20 -17.49
C VAL A 152 -1.42 -7.03 -18.85
N ALA A 153 -1.53 -5.79 -19.32
CA ALA A 153 -2.20 -5.51 -20.58
C ALA A 153 -1.67 -4.20 -21.21
N PRO A 154 -1.71 -4.09 -22.53
CA PRO A 154 -1.47 -2.84 -23.23
C PRO A 154 -2.70 -1.93 -23.10
N LEU A 155 -2.47 -0.61 -22.95
CA LEU A 155 -3.53 0.40 -22.95
C LEU A 155 -3.49 1.23 -24.23
N ALA A 156 -2.33 1.76 -24.58
CA ALA A 156 -2.16 2.57 -25.79
C ALA A 156 -0.73 2.48 -26.32
N ALA A 157 -0.57 2.63 -27.64
CA ALA A 157 0.72 2.83 -28.26
C ALA A 157 0.63 3.93 -29.31
N VAL A 158 1.62 4.81 -29.33
CA VAL A 158 1.71 5.93 -30.27
C VAL A 158 3.11 5.99 -30.86
N SER A 159 3.21 5.81 -32.16
CA SER A 159 4.48 5.97 -32.90
C SER A 159 4.80 7.43 -33.15
N GLN A 160 6.07 7.77 -32.99
CA GLN A 160 6.59 9.11 -33.25
C GLN A 160 7.27 9.14 -34.60
N TYR A 161 6.73 9.92 -35.51
CA TYR A 161 7.33 10.16 -36.81
C TYR A 161 7.97 11.54 -36.86
N GLN A 162 9.17 11.60 -37.42
CA GLN A 162 9.79 12.87 -37.83
C GLN A 162 9.56 13.07 -39.31
N THR A 163 8.78 14.04 -39.68
CA THR A 163 8.70 14.51 -41.08
C THR A 163 9.70 15.65 -41.23
N LEU A 164 10.69 15.46 -42.10
CA LEU A 164 11.52 16.57 -42.59
C LEU A 164 10.64 17.38 -43.55
N ALA A 165 10.17 18.52 -43.10
CA ALA A 165 9.62 19.50 -44.03
C ALA A 165 10.78 20.11 -44.81
N ASP A 166 10.57 20.40 -46.11
CA ASP A 166 11.58 20.93 -47.03
C ASP A 166 12.41 22.06 -46.39
N GLY A 167 13.48 21.66 -45.72
CA GLY A 167 14.66 22.51 -45.47
C GLY A 167 14.70 23.26 -44.12
N SER A 168 13.74 23.27 -43.18
CA SER A 168 13.92 24.10 -42.01
C SER A 168 13.24 23.66 -40.67
N GLU A 169 12.21 22.86 -40.65
CA GLU A 169 11.59 22.44 -39.39
C GLU A 169 11.22 20.96 -39.37
N THR A 170 11.63 20.26 -38.30
CA THR A 170 11.24 18.88 -38.05
C THR A 170 9.91 18.90 -37.33
N SER A 171 8.82 18.57 -38.00
CA SER A 171 7.54 18.36 -37.32
C SER A 171 7.45 16.93 -36.75
N VAL A 172 7.13 16.81 -35.50
CA VAL A 172 6.88 15.51 -34.84
C VAL A 172 5.39 15.19 -34.96
N GLN A 173 5.07 14.09 -35.62
CA GLN A 173 3.71 13.58 -35.70
C GLN A 173 3.55 12.31 -34.90
N PHE A 174 2.42 12.16 -34.25
CA PHE A 174 2.07 10.96 -33.49
C PHE A 174 0.95 10.19 -34.18
N ARG A 175 1.12 8.89 -34.31
CA ARG A 175 0.13 8.00 -34.92
C ARG A 175 -0.14 6.80 -33.98
N GLY A 176 -1.41 6.51 -33.72
CA GLY A 176 -1.82 5.31 -32.96
C GLY A 176 -1.33 4.03 -33.67
N VAL A 177 -0.88 3.10 -32.86
CA VAL A 177 -0.33 1.80 -33.27
C VAL A 177 -1.06 0.69 -32.53
N ALA A 178 -1.39 -0.39 -33.24
CA ALA A 178 -1.93 -1.57 -32.61
C ALA A 178 -0.79 -2.31 -31.87
N MET A 179 -1.04 -2.68 -30.62
CA MET A 179 -0.08 -3.30 -29.73
C MET A 179 -0.74 -4.49 -29.03
N GLU A 180 -0.03 -5.61 -28.97
CA GLU A 180 -0.42 -6.81 -28.25
C GLU A 180 0.69 -7.22 -27.29
N LEU A 181 0.30 -7.63 -26.08
CA LEU A 181 1.22 -8.18 -25.07
C LEU A 181 1.17 -9.70 -25.11
N ILE A 182 2.33 -10.32 -25.20
CA ILE A 182 2.49 -11.77 -25.29
C ILE A 182 3.28 -12.26 -24.10
N ASP A 183 2.73 -13.24 -23.39
CA ASP A 183 3.45 -13.93 -22.32
C ASP A 183 4.38 -14.97 -22.93
N VAL A 184 5.64 -14.93 -22.53
CA VAL A 184 6.66 -15.85 -22.96
C VAL A 184 7.40 -16.46 -21.74
N PRO A 185 8.03 -17.63 -21.86
CA PRO A 185 8.82 -18.16 -20.76
C PRO A 185 9.94 -17.21 -20.33
N THR A 186 10.24 -17.15 -19.03
CA THR A 186 11.34 -16.31 -18.49
C THR A 186 12.72 -16.73 -19.01
N SER A 187 12.85 -17.91 -19.61
CA SER A 187 14.04 -18.31 -20.34
C SER A 187 14.26 -17.55 -21.66
N VAL A 188 13.20 -16.91 -22.19
CA VAL A 188 13.27 -16.10 -23.43
C VAL A 188 13.52 -14.63 -23.08
N THR A 189 12.79 -14.07 -22.10
CA THR A 189 13.00 -12.72 -21.59
C THR A 189 12.90 -12.74 -20.06
N ALA A 190 13.69 -11.94 -19.36
CA ALA A 190 13.68 -11.89 -17.89
C ALA A 190 12.30 -11.49 -17.33
N SER A 191 11.59 -10.58 -17.98
CA SER A 191 10.23 -10.15 -17.61
C SER A 191 9.14 -11.18 -17.93
N GLY A 192 9.41 -12.15 -18.83
CA GLY A 192 8.39 -13.04 -19.38
C GLY A 192 7.40 -12.32 -20.31
N LYS A 193 7.72 -11.12 -20.81
CA LYS A 193 6.82 -10.28 -21.61
C LYS A 193 7.45 -9.82 -22.91
N VAL A 194 6.69 -9.92 -23.99
CA VAL A 194 7.04 -9.43 -25.32
C VAL A 194 5.88 -8.59 -25.86
N VAL A 195 6.19 -7.48 -26.47
CA VAL A 195 5.19 -6.64 -27.14
C VAL A 195 5.29 -6.84 -28.64
N GLN A 196 4.16 -7.11 -29.26
CA GLN A 196 4.03 -7.14 -30.71
C GLN A 196 3.36 -5.86 -31.22
N PHE A 197 3.95 -5.23 -32.22
CA PHE A 197 3.40 -4.07 -32.90
C PHE A 197 2.91 -4.44 -34.28
N THR A 198 1.74 -3.88 -34.65
CA THR A 198 1.19 -4.03 -36.00
C THR A 198 1.11 -2.68 -36.67
N GLY A 199 1.66 -2.57 -37.90
CA GLY A 199 1.62 -1.34 -38.68
C GLY A 199 2.65 -0.29 -38.31
N VAL A 200 3.72 -0.67 -37.60
CA VAL A 200 4.85 0.21 -37.29
C VAL A 200 5.89 0.15 -38.37
N THR A 201 6.40 1.31 -38.77
CA THR A 201 7.58 1.41 -39.66
C THR A 201 8.82 1.11 -38.81
N ASN A 202 9.70 0.24 -39.32
CA ASN A 202 10.95 -0.08 -38.62
C ASN A 202 11.79 1.18 -38.36
N GLY A 203 12.37 1.26 -37.18
CA GLY A 203 13.26 2.34 -36.76
C GLY A 203 12.59 3.56 -36.14
N VAL A 204 11.26 3.55 -35.94
CA VAL A 204 10.57 4.64 -35.25
C VAL A 204 10.43 4.33 -33.76
N ASN A 205 10.41 5.37 -32.93
CA ASN A 205 10.11 5.24 -31.51
C ASN A 205 8.61 5.05 -31.30
N VAL A 206 8.25 4.14 -30.40
CA VAL A 206 6.86 3.93 -29.98
C VAL A 206 6.73 4.19 -28.50
N HIS A 207 5.84 5.10 -28.13
CA HIS A 207 5.47 5.37 -26.75
C HIS A 207 4.32 4.45 -26.39
N CYS A 208 4.57 3.55 -25.44
CA CYS A 208 3.63 2.53 -25.01
C CYS A 208 3.14 2.84 -23.62
N THR A 209 1.84 2.69 -23.40
CA THR A 209 1.22 2.80 -22.08
C THR A 209 0.65 1.44 -21.71
N PHE A 210 1.01 0.96 -20.52
CA PHE A 210 0.65 -0.35 -20.03
C PHE A 210 -0.14 -0.28 -18.73
N LYS A 211 -1.05 -1.23 -18.57
CA LYS A 211 -1.68 -1.58 -17.31
C LYS A 211 -0.74 -2.49 -16.53
N LYS A 212 -0.46 -2.14 -15.29
CA LYS A 212 0.50 -2.83 -14.42
C LYS A 212 -0.11 -3.12 -13.06
N LYS A 213 0.26 -4.24 -12.44
CA LYS A 213 -0.05 -4.49 -11.02
C LYS A 213 0.76 -3.52 -10.16
N PHE A 214 0.23 -3.18 -8.98
CA PHE A 214 1.00 -2.42 -7.99
C PHE A 214 2.25 -3.20 -7.57
N GLY A 215 3.27 -2.47 -7.13
CA GLY A 215 4.49 -3.05 -6.59
C GLY A 215 4.27 -3.72 -5.25
N GLU A 216 5.18 -4.61 -4.89
CA GLU A 216 5.16 -5.23 -3.57
C GLU A 216 5.63 -4.23 -2.50
N VAL A 217 4.89 -4.14 -1.41
CA VAL A 217 5.29 -3.36 -0.23
C VAL A 217 6.21 -4.22 0.62
N THR A 218 7.49 -3.87 0.68
CA THR A 218 8.50 -4.63 1.44
C THR A 218 8.74 -4.08 2.84
N ASN A 219 8.65 -2.75 3.01
CA ASN A 219 8.89 -2.07 4.27
C ASN A 219 8.19 -0.70 4.31
N GLU A 220 8.19 -0.04 5.47
CA GLU A 220 7.60 1.29 5.65
C GLU A 220 8.33 2.42 4.92
N ALA A 221 9.59 2.23 4.54
CA ALA A 221 10.35 3.23 3.78
C ALA A 221 9.97 3.22 2.28
N SER A 222 9.32 2.17 1.78
CA SER A 222 8.82 2.10 0.40
C SER A 222 7.93 3.31 0.12
N THR A 223 8.13 3.97 -1.04
CA THR A 223 7.30 5.10 -1.44
C THR A 223 6.11 4.65 -2.28
N LEU A 224 5.01 5.38 -2.24
CA LEU A 224 3.84 5.09 -3.06
C LEU A 224 4.18 5.12 -4.56
N ALA A 225 5.09 6.01 -4.95
CA ALA A 225 5.55 6.12 -6.33
C ALA A 225 6.29 4.86 -6.81
N ASP A 226 7.15 4.26 -5.95
CA ASP A 226 7.92 3.06 -6.29
C ASP A 226 7.02 1.85 -6.56
N ILE A 227 5.89 1.78 -5.86
CA ILE A 227 4.88 0.73 -6.07
C ILE A 227 3.87 1.08 -7.17
N GLY A 228 3.95 2.27 -7.77
CA GLY A 228 3.04 2.74 -8.80
C GLY A 228 1.67 3.18 -8.28
N LEU A 229 1.57 3.54 -7.00
CA LEU A 229 0.34 4.00 -6.39
C LEU A 229 0.26 5.54 -6.42
N GLU A 230 -0.81 6.07 -6.98
CA GLU A 230 -1.08 7.51 -6.95
C GLU A 230 -1.59 7.96 -5.58
N THR A 231 -1.26 9.19 -5.17
CA THR A 231 -1.69 9.76 -3.89
C THR A 231 -3.22 9.85 -3.74
N GLU A 232 -3.94 9.89 -4.86
CA GLU A 232 -5.40 9.86 -4.90
C GLU A 232 -5.99 8.59 -4.26
N TYR A 233 -5.22 7.48 -4.19
CA TYR A 233 -5.68 6.21 -3.64
C TYR A 233 -5.43 6.06 -2.14
N GLU A 234 -4.72 7.00 -1.51
CA GLU A 234 -4.42 6.95 -0.07
C GLU A 234 -5.69 6.83 0.79
N ALA A 235 -6.70 7.65 0.50
CA ALA A 235 -7.97 7.61 1.23
C ALA A 235 -8.70 6.27 1.09
N ILE A 236 -8.59 5.60 -0.06
CA ILE A 236 -9.17 4.28 -0.30
C ILE A 236 -8.51 3.25 0.62
N ILE A 237 -7.17 3.27 0.69
CA ILE A 237 -6.39 2.35 1.51
C ILE A 237 -6.68 2.61 2.99
N MET A 238 -6.63 3.86 3.44
CA MET A 238 -6.88 4.21 4.83
C MET A 238 -8.26 3.76 5.31
N ALA A 239 -9.31 3.99 4.51
CA ALA A 239 -10.66 3.54 4.86
C ALA A 239 -10.76 2.01 4.95
N GLY A 240 -10.12 1.28 4.04
CA GLY A 240 -10.09 -0.18 4.06
C GLY A 240 -9.32 -0.74 5.25
N VAL A 241 -8.16 -0.17 5.56
CA VAL A 241 -7.35 -0.55 6.73
C VAL A 241 -8.12 -0.30 8.01
N ALA A 242 -8.70 0.90 8.17
CA ALA A 242 -9.50 1.23 9.34
C ALA A 242 -10.67 0.25 9.52
N ALA A 243 -11.39 -0.07 8.45
CA ALA A 243 -12.49 -1.05 8.48
C ALA A 243 -12.01 -2.46 8.90
N GLN A 244 -10.81 -2.86 8.48
CA GLN A 244 -10.20 -4.15 8.82
C GLN A 244 -9.77 -4.18 10.29
N MET A 245 -9.13 -3.12 10.77
CA MET A 245 -8.60 -3.04 12.14
C MET A 245 -9.70 -2.93 13.20
N ILE A 246 -10.78 -2.23 12.88
CA ILE A 246 -11.93 -2.02 13.78
C ILE A 246 -12.81 -3.28 13.90
N ALA A 247 -12.69 -4.23 12.98
CA ALA A 247 -13.50 -5.44 12.97
C ALA A 247 -13.37 -6.24 14.27
N GLY A 248 -14.48 -6.40 15.00
CA GLY A 248 -14.53 -7.17 16.25
C GLY A 248 -13.96 -6.46 17.47
N LYS A 249 -13.71 -5.15 17.40
CA LYS A 249 -13.31 -4.33 18.55
C LYS A 249 -14.51 -3.58 19.13
N ASP A 250 -14.53 -3.41 20.43
CA ASP A 250 -15.45 -2.49 21.08
C ASP A 250 -14.93 -1.07 20.92
N ILE A 251 -15.77 -0.21 20.31
CA ILE A 251 -15.40 1.16 20.01
C ILE A 251 -16.23 2.10 20.88
N PRO A 252 -15.60 3.00 21.64
CA PRO A 252 -16.32 4.02 22.39
C PRO A 252 -17.18 4.90 21.48
N THR A 253 -18.33 5.34 21.96
CA THR A 253 -19.30 6.13 21.19
C THR A 253 -18.71 7.40 20.63
N TYR A 254 -17.87 8.11 21.38
CA TYR A 254 -17.22 9.34 20.95
C TYR A 254 -16.28 9.13 19.75
N THR A 255 -15.60 7.99 19.69
CA THR A 255 -14.74 7.61 18.55
C THR A 255 -15.59 7.34 17.31
N ALA A 256 -16.74 6.71 17.50
CA ALA A 256 -17.70 6.46 16.43
C ALA A 256 -18.21 7.76 15.81
N ASP A 257 -18.52 8.76 16.64
CA ASP A 257 -18.96 10.07 16.20
C ASP A 257 -17.86 10.81 15.43
N TYR A 258 -16.60 10.77 15.92
CA TYR A 258 -15.45 11.36 15.24
C TYR A 258 -15.21 10.76 13.85
N ILE A 259 -15.24 9.44 13.73
CA ILE A 259 -15.09 8.74 12.43
C ILE A 259 -16.22 9.11 11.47
N SER A 260 -17.46 9.22 11.97
CA SER A 260 -18.61 9.65 11.15
C SER A 260 -18.44 11.06 10.61
N GLU A 261 -17.92 11.96 11.44
CA GLU A 261 -17.69 13.36 11.09
C GLU A 261 -16.63 13.48 10.00
N GLN A 262 -15.54 12.71 10.10
CA GLN A 262 -14.50 12.60 9.07
C GLN A 262 -15.02 12.11 7.72
N MET A 263 -15.94 11.14 7.75
CA MET A 263 -16.53 10.58 6.53
C MET A 263 -17.66 11.43 5.94
N GLN A 264 -18.11 12.51 6.60
CA GLN A 264 -19.27 13.33 6.22
C GLN A 264 -20.55 12.51 5.99
N VAL A 265 -20.67 11.36 6.65
CA VAL A 265 -21.84 10.48 6.56
C VAL A 265 -22.86 10.92 7.59
N GLN A 266 -23.92 11.59 7.13
CA GLN A 266 -25.06 11.95 7.98
C GLN A 266 -25.99 10.75 8.19
N ASN A 267 -26.34 10.49 9.46
CA ASN A 267 -27.43 9.60 9.89
C ASN A 267 -27.20 8.09 9.85
N TYR A 268 -26.22 7.59 10.60
CA TYR A 268 -26.28 6.18 11.02
C TYR A 268 -26.38 6.10 12.56
N PRO A 269 -27.24 5.24 13.12
CA PRO A 269 -27.21 4.94 14.54
C PRO A 269 -25.91 4.19 14.84
N ILE A 270 -24.91 4.91 15.32
CA ILE A 270 -23.57 4.37 15.57
C ILE A 270 -23.60 3.80 16.99
N ASN A 271 -23.88 2.52 17.13
CA ASN A 271 -23.85 1.82 18.41
C ASN A 271 -23.06 0.51 18.39
N SER A 272 -22.30 0.24 17.30
CA SER A 272 -21.45 -0.94 17.26
C SER A 272 -20.30 -0.80 16.25
N SER A 273 -19.19 -1.46 16.52
CA SER A 273 -18.04 -1.56 15.60
C SER A 273 -18.43 -2.07 14.20
N SER A 274 -19.44 -2.93 14.13
CA SER A 274 -19.96 -3.43 12.85
C SER A 274 -20.60 -2.34 11.96
N ASN A 275 -21.28 -1.37 12.55
CA ASN A 275 -21.89 -0.26 11.80
C ASN A 275 -20.80 0.69 11.25
N ILE A 276 -19.80 1.04 12.08
CA ILE A 276 -18.67 1.87 11.65
C ILE A 276 -17.90 1.16 10.54
N ARG A 277 -17.60 -0.11 10.73
CA ARG A 277 -16.93 -0.93 9.71
C ARG A 277 -17.70 -0.91 8.39
N ASN A 278 -19.00 -1.13 8.42
CA ASN A 278 -19.84 -1.13 7.21
C ASN A 278 -19.86 0.23 6.53
N SER A 279 -19.92 1.33 7.31
CA SER A 279 -19.85 2.69 6.78
C SER A 279 -18.50 2.98 6.11
N LEU A 280 -17.37 2.56 6.73
CA LEU A 280 -16.04 2.66 6.14
C LEU A 280 -15.90 1.87 4.85
N LEU A 281 -16.44 0.64 4.80
CA LEU A 281 -16.43 -0.17 3.58
C LEU A 281 -17.30 0.44 2.47
N GLN A 282 -18.44 1.02 2.80
CA GLN A 282 -19.27 1.73 1.82
C GLN A 282 -18.54 2.98 1.30
N TYR A 283 -17.93 3.74 2.18
CA TYR A 283 -17.11 4.89 1.80
C TYR A 283 -15.95 4.49 0.90
N GLN A 284 -15.19 3.45 1.26
CA GLN A 284 -14.14 2.89 0.44
C GLN A 284 -14.66 2.51 -0.97
N GLN A 285 -15.82 1.84 -1.04
CA GLN A 285 -16.40 1.43 -2.32
C GLN A 285 -16.79 2.61 -3.20
N VAL A 286 -17.29 3.71 -2.61
CA VAL A 286 -17.59 4.96 -3.35
C VAL A 286 -16.30 5.53 -3.95
N LEU A 287 -15.22 5.62 -3.15
CA LEU A 287 -13.91 6.12 -3.60
C LEU A 287 -13.32 5.23 -4.70
N ILE A 288 -13.38 3.90 -4.57
CA ILE A 288 -12.93 2.95 -5.60
C ILE A 288 -13.69 3.17 -6.90
N ASN A 289 -15.02 3.34 -6.84
CA ASN A 289 -15.83 3.55 -8.04
C ASN A 289 -15.51 4.89 -8.72
N GLN A 290 -15.21 5.93 -7.95
CA GLN A 290 -14.77 7.22 -8.48
C GLN A 290 -13.39 7.08 -9.14
N ALA A 291 -12.40 6.57 -8.42
CA ALA A 291 -11.05 6.36 -8.94
C ALA A 291 -11.04 5.51 -10.22
N ARG A 292 -11.88 4.46 -10.28
CA ARG A 292 -12.05 3.64 -11.48
C ARG A 292 -12.61 4.42 -12.66
N LYS A 293 -13.56 5.32 -12.44
CA LYS A 293 -14.12 6.18 -13.49
C LYS A 293 -13.05 7.13 -14.03
N ASP A 294 -12.28 7.75 -13.13
CA ASP A 294 -11.24 8.70 -13.49
C ASP A 294 -10.09 8.00 -14.22
N LEU A 295 -9.69 6.81 -13.77
CA LEU A 295 -8.67 5.99 -14.41
C LEU A 295 -9.09 5.59 -15.84
N ARG A 296 -10.35 5.17 -16.03
CA ARG A 296 -10.88 4.83 -17.37
C ARG A 296 -11.04 6.04 -18.27
N ALA A 297 -11.31 7.22 -17.73
CA ALA A 297 -11.39 8.45 -18.50
C ALA A 297 -9.99 8.88 -18.99
N ARG A 298 -8.97 8.72 -18.14
CA ARG A 298 -7.56 9.03 -18.50
C ARG A 298 -6.96 7.98 -19.42
N TYR A 299 -7.27 6.71 -19.22
CA TYR A 299 -6.70 5.56 -19.94
C TYR A 299 -7.81 4.64 -20.42
N PRO A 300 -8.51 4.99 -21.52
CA PRO A 300 -9.57 4.14 -22.06
C PRO A 300 -9.00 2.81 -22.52
N GLU A 301 -9.55 1.71 -22.00
CA GLU A 301 -9.18 0.38 -22.45
C GLU A 301 -9.61 0.22 -23.93
N PRO A 302 -8.74 -0.30 -24.82
CA PRO A 302 -9.10 -0.54 -26.20
C PRO A 302 -10.25 -1.56 -26.23
N VAL A 303 -11.37 -1.17 -26.81
CA VAL A 303 -12.47 -2.09 -27.07
C VAL A 303 -12.02 -3.02 -28.19
N SER A 304 -11.64 -4.27 -27.86
CA SER A 304 -11.49 -5.28 -28.88
C SER A 304 -12.89 -5.56 -29.44
N LEU A 305 -13.17 -5.03 -30.60
CA LEU A 305 -14.28 -5.50 -31.42
C LEU A 305 -13.90 -6.92 -31.86
N ASN A 306 -14.19 -7.88 -31.02
CA ASN A 306 -14.13 -9.27 -31.42
C ASN A 306 -14.93 -9.40 -32.72
N SER A 307 -14.25 -9.81 -33.76
CA SER A 307 -14.75 -10.08 -35.09
C SER A 307 -16.19 -10.59 -35.05
N VAL A 308 -17.08 -9.83 -35.66
CA VAL A 308 -18.38 -10.36 -36.05
C VAL A 308 -18.08 -11.57 -36.92
N VAL A 309 -18.28 -12.75 -36.38
CA VAL A 309 -18.25 -13.99 -37.17
C VAL A 309 -19.45 -13.88 -38.10
N TYR A 310 -19.21 -13.52 -39.33
CA TYR A 310 -20.21 -13.66 -40.35
C TYR A 310 -20.45 -15.15 -40.55
N PRO A 311 -21.66 -15.65 -40.33
CA PRO A 311 -21.98 -17.02 -40.71
C PRO A 311 -21.72 -17.15 -42.22
N SER A 312 -20.81 -18.06 -42.57
CA SER A 312 -20.63 -18.45 -43.96
C SER A 312 -21.94 -18.95 -44.50
N ALA A 313 -22.40 -18.33 -45.61
CA ALA A 313 -23.59 -18.76 -46.37
C ALA A 313 -23.40 -20.13 -46.98
#